data_7d229ba0e523d7f9e210f341abe676d1
#
_entry.id   7d229ba0e523d7f9e210f341abe676d1
#
_cell.length_a   1.000
_cell.length_b   1.000
_cell.length_c   1.000
_cell.angle_alpha   90.00
_cell.angle_beta   90.00
_cell.angle_gamma   90.00
#
_symmetry.space_group_name_H-M   'P 1'
#
loop_
_entity.id
_entity.type
_entity.pdbx_description
1 polymer ?
#
loop_
_entity_poly.entity_id
_entity_poly.type
_entity_poly.pdbx_seq_one_letter_code
_entity_poly.pdbx_strand_id
1 'polypeptide(L)'
;MDHRTDGKVMLSRRSAFGLAATSVAALGLAACGRSEDEDSAVPGDAVAIARDAYIFGFPLVLMDLTRATAEETVPVNRFRHTNSFDAQEQREVVRPDLDTMDSFAWLDLTREPMVLQVPAMDRPRYWLAQVLDAWSNTGHNPSSMRPRAKSAGPPYTYVVTGPGWSGSLPEGLTPLPMPTPTVWLISRIQVDGPGDLPRVRAIQQQLKLAPLSTWTAGVDVPAPAVAPTRPTVPPAAQLAEMAPRAFFDRMCALMKVNSPAPEDAPAMRRFASIGIEPGGAVEGIPDAELATAVATARQQIPVYVGETTVVENGWIYDPGTGRYGTNYLLRAAIAWNGLGAALPEDAIYPTVYGTAYASGGSSRFRLHFAPGQLPPVDAFWSLTAYTADLYLVPNPAEIYAVGHHVPVVLNPDGSLDLTLQWTDPGASVPTGNWLPIPESGQFSMTLRLFAPKNEAIKGIWRPPPLTPLR
;
A
#
# COMPACT_ATOMS: atom_id res chain seq x y z
N MET A 1 -16.23 36.79 35.62
CA MET A 1 -16.40 36.61 34.16
C MET A 1 -15.60 35.40 33.81
N ASP A 2 -16.33 34.32 33.65
CA ASP A 2 -15.86 32.95 33.54
C ASP A 2 -15.47 32.66 32.06
N HIS A 3 -14.23 32.26 31.82
CA HIS A 3 -13.85 31.65 30.54
C HIS A 3 -13.57 30.17 30.76
N ARG A 4 -14.61 29.37 30.51
CA ARG A 4 -14.46 27.91 30.31
C ARG A 4 -13.80 27.67 28.96
N THR A 5 -12.63 27.10 28.96
CA THR A 5 -11.96 26.53 27.81
C THR A 5 -12.38 25.06 27.70
N ASP A 6 -13.16 24.74 26.67
CA ASP A 6 -13.46 23.38 26.27
C ASP A 6 -12.19 22.68 25.75
N GLY A 7 -11.67 21.78 26.54
CA GLY A 7 -10.58 20.88 26.16
C GLY A 7 -11.08 19.75 25.27
N LYS A 8 -11.01 19.91 23.95
CA LYS A 8 -11.10 18.79 23.01
C LYS A 8 -9.85 17.93 23.18
N VAL A 9 -10.02 16.74 23.75
CA VAL A 9 -8.98 15.71 23.79
C VAL A 9 -8.77 15.20 22.38
N MET A 10 -7.77 15.74 21.67
CA MET A 10 -7.20 15.11 20.49
C MET A 10 -6.41 13.87 20.97
N LEU A 11 -6.96 12.68 20.72
CA LEU A 11 -6.20 11.44 20.82
C LEU A 11 -5.12 11.44 19.72
N SER A 12 -3.94 11.91 20.09
CA SER A 12 -2.76 11.90 19.24
C SER A 12 -2.36 10.44 18.93
N ARG A 13 -2.16 10.11 17.65
CA ARG A 13 -1.61 8.85 17.15
C ARG A 13 -0.22 8.48 17.72
N ARG A 14 0.31 9.28 18.63
CA ARG A 14 1.64 9.13 19.26
C ARG A 14 1.80 7.88 20.13
N SER A 15 0.72 7.24 20.57
CA SER A 15 0.78 6.16 21.57
C SER A 15 0.95 4.75 21.01
N ALA A 16 0.81 4.52 19.69
CA ALA A 16 0.83 3.16 19.13
C ALA A 16 2.21 2.67 18.69
N PHE A 17 3.20 3.54 18.50
CA PHE A 17 4.52 3.16 17.98
C PHE A 17 5.67 3.16 19.01
N GLY A 18 5.39 3.55 20.25
CA GLY A 18 6.43 3.68 21.29
C GLY A 18 6.74 2.42 22.09
N LEU A 19 6.10 1.26 21.86
CA LEU A 19 6.16 0.10 22.77
C LEU A 19 6.71 -1.21 22.14
N ALA A 20 7.26 -1.17 20.93
CA ALA A 20 7.76 -2.38 20.25
C ALA A 20 9.27 -2.70 20.52
N ALA A 21 9.93 -2.05 21.46
CA ALA A 21 11.38 -2.21 21.64
C ALA A 21 11.83 -2.98 22.89
N THR A 22 10.95 -3.45 23.76
CA THR A 22 11.38 -4.25 24.93
C THR A 22 10.27 -5.20 25.38
N SER A 23 10.29 -6.45 24.94
CA SER A 23 9.87 -7.66 25.67
C SER A 23 9.80 -8.86 24.73
N VAL A 24 10.94 -9.47 24.42
CA VAL A 24 10.98 -10.88 24.03
C VAL A 24 11.06 -11.66 25.35
N ALA A 25 9.92 -12.10 25.85
CA ALA A 25 9.83 -13.10 26.90
C ALA A 25 9.06 -14.31 26.35
N ALA A 26 9.72 -15.45 26.44
CA ALA A 26 9.30 -16.75 25.98
C ALA A 26 7.88 -17.12 26.44
N LEU A 27 7.04 -17.56 25.51
CA LEU A 27 5.86 -18.36 25.78
C LEU A 27 5.98 -19.68 25.05
N GLY A 28 5.98 -20.74 25.86
CA GLY A 28 6.21 -22.10 25.48
C GLY A 28 5.16 -22.69 24.54
N LEU A 29 5.67 -23.54 23.67
CA LEU A 29 4.92 -24.49 22.86
C LEU A 29 4.08 -25.42 23.75
N ALA A 30 2.76 -25.34 23.61
CA ALA A 30 1.88 -26.44 23.95
C ALA A 30 1.26 -26.96 22.65
N ALA A 31 1.80 -28.09 22.18
CA ALA A 31 1.16 -28.90 21.16
C ALA A 31 -0.12 -29.50 21.75
N CYS A 32 -1.28 -29.20 21.16
CA CYS A 32 -2.51 -29.96 21.41
C CYS A 32 -2.95 -30.62 20.12
N GLY A 33 -3.17 -31.92 20.27
CA GLY A 33 -3.52 -32.86 19.22
C GLY A 33 -4.89 -32.57 18.59
N ARG A 34 -5.02 -33.06 17.35
CA ARG A 34 -6.28 -33.16 16.62
C ARG A 34 -7.28 -34.02 17.37
N SER A 35 -8.49 -33.52 17.57
CA SER A 35 -9.70 -34.30 17.60
C SER A 35 -10.71 -33.62 16.66
N GLU A 36 -11.09 -34.37 15.63
CA GLU A 36 -12.24 -34.08 14.80
C GLU A 36 -13.46 -34.31 15.68
N ASP A 37 -14.19 -33.24 16.00
CA ASP A 37 -15.58 -33.31 16.45
C ASP A 37 -16.32 -32.13 15.77
N GLU A 38 -17.16 -32.52 14.83
CA GLU A 38 -18.20 -31.68 14.24
C GLU A 38 -19.29 -31.36 15.28
N ASP A 39 -19.76 -30.10 15.16
CA ASP A 39 -21.03 -29.57 15.69
C ASP A 39 -21.12 -29.17 17.17
N SER A 40 -21.15 -27.90 17.24
CA SER A 40 -21.78 -26.89 18.13
C SER A 40 -20.79 -25.88 18.67
N ALA A 41 -20.78 -24.66 18.06
CA ALA A 41 -20.03 -23.52 18.59
C ALA A 41 -20.52 -23.21 20.02
N VAL A 42 -19.64 -23.39 21.00
CA VAL A 42 -19.90 -23.04 22.41
C VAL A 42 -20.00 -21.50 22.51
N PRO A 43 -20.91 -20.91 23.30
CA PRO A 43 -21.05 -19.44 23.44
C PRO A 43 -19.77 -18.67 23.76
N GLY A 44 -18.78 -19.31 24.35
CA GLY A 44 -17.44 -18.70 24.60
C GLY A 44 -16.57 -18.50 23.35
N ASP A 45 -16.89 -19.08 22.21
CA ASP A 45 -16.14 -18.97 20.93
C ASP A 45 -16.66 -17.85 20.03
N ALA A 46 -17.91 -17.37 20.22
CA ALA A 46 -18.54 -16.37 19.36
C ALA A 46 -17.76 -15.05 19.28
N VAL A 47 -17.20 -14.57 20.39
CA VAL A 47 -16.36 -13.38 20.44
C VAL A 47 -15.06 -13.57 19.63
N ALA A 48 -14.44 -14.75 19.74
CA ALA A 48 -13.24 -15.09 18.97
C ALA A 48 -13.56 -15.21 17.47
N ILE A 49 -14.70 -15.78 17.11
CA ILE A 49 -15.19 -15.86 15.72
C ILE A 49 -15.44 -14.45 15.17
N ALA A 50 -16.10 -13.58 15.93
CA ALA A 50 -16.35 -12.19 15.52
C ALA A 50 -15.03 -11.40 15.36
N ARG A 51 -14.04 -11.58 16.24
CA ARG A 51 -12.71 -10.99 16.09
C ARG A 51 -12.05 -11.43 14.80
N ASP A 52 -12.04 -12.72 14.51
CA ASP A 52 -11.41 -13.28 13.31
C ASP A 52 -12.15 -12.85 12.03
N ALA A 53 -13.48 -12.75 12.09
CA ALA A 53 -14.30 -12.22 11.00
C ALA A 53 -14.05 -10.72 10.76
N TYR A 54 -13.81 -9.93 11.82
CA TYR A 54 -13.38 -8.52 11.66
C TYR A 54 -12.04 -8.42 10.93
N ILE A 55 -11.05 -9.23 11.33
CA ILE A 55 -9.74 -9.27 10.68
C ILE A 55 -9.89 -9.68 9.21
N PHE A 56 -10.69 -10.71 8.94
CA PHE A 56 -10.97 -11.17 7.57
C PHE A 56 -11.60 -10.09 6.70
N GLY A 57 -12.62 -9.39 7.20
CA GLY A 57 -13.38 -8.37 6.47
C GLY A 57 -12.74 -6.98 6.44
N PHE A 58 -11.72 -6.73 7.28
CA PHE A 58 -11.07 -5.42 7.41
C PHE A 58 -10.63 -4.83 6.06
N PRO A 59 -9.90 -5.57 5.19
CA PRO A 59 -9.51 -5.04 3.89
C PRO A 59 -10.69 -4.74 2.98
N LEU A 60 -11.70 -5.61 2.93
CA LEU A 60 -12.90 -5.43 2.10
C LEU A 60 -13.65 -4.14 2.45
N VAL A 61 -13.87 -3.90 3.75
CA VAL A 61 -14.58 -2.70 4.22
C VAL A 61 -13.74 -1.44 4.00
N LEU A 62 -12.42 -1.51 4.22
CA LEU A 62 -11.53 -0.38 3.95
C LEU A 62 -11.44 -0.05 2.46
N MET A 63 -11.39 -1.05 1.58
CA MET A 63 -11.44 -0.89 0.12
C MET A 63 -12.73 -0.20 -0.31
N ASP A 64 -13.88 -0.61 0.23
CA ASP A 64 -15.17 0.01 -0.10
C ASP A 64 -15.29 1.45 0.42
N LEU A 65 -14.80 1.76 1.61
CA LEU A 65 -14.73 3.14 2.10
C LEU A 65 -13.80 4.00 1.24
N THR A 66 -12.67 3.45 0.79
CA THR A 66 -11.73 4.13 -0.11
C THR A 66 -12.38 4.40 -1.46
N ARG A 67 -13.14 3.43 -2.00
CA ARG A 67 -13.91 3.57 -3.23
C ARG A 67 -14.99 4.66 -3.08
N ALA A 68 -15.83 4.57 -2.06
CA ALA A 68 -16.91 5.51 -1.81
C ALA A 68 -16.40 6.95 -1.68
N THR A 69 -15.28 7.13 -0.95
CA THR A 69 -14.61 8.42 -0.82
C THR A 69 -14.07 8.94 -2.16
N ALA A 70 -13.52 8.07 -3.00
CA ALA A 70 -13.04 8.46 -4.33
C ALA A 70 -14.18 8.83 -5.27
N GLU A 71 -15.32 8.15 -5.18
CA GLU A 71 -16.51 8.40 -6.00
C GLU A 71 -17.19 9.74 -5.73
N GLU A 72 -16.96 10.36 -4.58
CA GLU A 72 -17.41 11.73 -4.30
C GLU A 72 -16.83 12.75 -5.29
N THR A 73 -15.69 12.41 -5.92
CA THR A 73 -14.95 13.31 -6.81
C THR A 73 -14.85 12.82 -8.25
N VAL A 74 -14.75 11.49 -8.47
CA VAL A 74 -14.59 10.88 -9.78
C VAL A 74 -15.47 9.64 -9.88
N PRO A 75 -16.36 9.54 -10.86
CA PRO A 75 -17.21 8.37 -11.05
C PRO A 75 -16.38 7.09 -11.28
N VAL A 76 -16.98 5.92 -10.99
CA VAL A 76 -16.40 4.62 -11.38
C VAL A 76 -16.11 4.58 -12.88
N ASN A 77 -15.17 3.73 -13.26
CA ASN A 77 -14.74 3.53 -14.64
C ASN A 77 -14.10 4.78 -15.28
N ARG A 78 -13.53 5.67 -14.46
CA ARG A 78 -12.78 6.85 -14.87
C ARG A 78 -11.47 6.97 -14.11
N PHE A 79 -10.44 7.48 -14.79
CA PHE A 79 -9.18 7.81 -14.13
C PHE A 79 -9.29 9.11 -13.31
N ARG A 80 -8.65 9.10 -12.15
CA ARG A 80 -8.18 10.25 -11.42
C ARG A 80 -6.65 10.27 -11.48
N HIS A 81 -6.07 11.32 -12.02
CA HIS A 81 -4.61 11.49 -12.05
C HIS A 81 -4.15 12.35 -10.88
N THR A 82 -3.06 11.96 -10.22
CA THR A 82 -2.33 12.86 -9.31
C THR A 82 -1.56 13.89 -10.14
N ASN A 83 -1.53 15.14 -9.68
CA ASN A 83 -1.01 16.25 -10.48
C ASN A 83 0.27 16.89 -9.95
N SER A 84 0.63 16.62 -8.69
CA SER A 84 1.78 17.26 -8.05
C SER A 84 2.44 16.39 -6.99
N PHE A 85 3.66 16.71 -6.66
CA PHE A 85 4.40 16.26 -5.49
C PHE A 85 4.58 17.38 -4.47
N ASP A 86 3.65 18.30 -4.35
CA ASP A 86 3.76 19.35 -3.35
C ASP A 86 3.85 18.73 -1.95
N ALA A 87 5.03 18.84 -1.34
CA ALA A 87 5.31 18.28 -0.03
C ALA A 87 4.36 18.83 1.07
N GLN A 88 3.79 20.01 0.85
CA GLN A 88 2.79 20.60 1.75
C GLN A 88 1.39 20.01 1.49
N GLU A 89 1.05 19.74 0.24
CA GLU A 89 -0.20 19.08 -0.15
C GLU A 89 -0.23 17.59 0.20
N GLN A 90 0.94 16.93 0.25
CA GLN A 90 1.06 15.51 0.56
C GLN A 90 0.95 15.14 2.05
N ARG A 91 0.56 16.06 2.91
CA ARG A 91 0.26 15.76 4.33
C ARG A 91 -0.99 14.90 4.55
N GLU A 92 -1.68 14.51 3.49
CA GLU A 92 -2.85 13.63 3.54
C GLU A 92 -2.49 12.15 3.57
N VAL A 93 -1.38 11.79 2.94
CA VAL A 93 -0.89 10.41 2.87
C VAL A 93 0.41 10.32 3.63
N VAL A 94 0.46 9.42 4.61
CA VAL A 94 1.71 9.11 5.32
C VAL A 94 2.66 8.38 4.37
N ARG A 95 3.97 8.65 4.50
CA ARG A 95 5.04 8.08 3.64
C ARG A 95 4.80 8.35 2.14
N PRO A 96 4.57 9.60 1.73
CA PRO A 96 4.29 9.91 0.34
C PRO A 96 5.40 9.38 -0.58
N ASP A 97 4.98 8.84 -1.72
CA ASP A 97 5.87 8.42 -2.80
C ASP A 97 6.22 9.63 -3.69
N LEU A 98 7.49 9.84 -3.95
CA LEU A 98 7.98 10.88 -4.86
C LEU A 98 8.50 10.30 -6.19
N ASP A 99 8.49 8.98 -6.32
CA ASP A 99 9.15 8.27 -7.41
C ASP A 99 8.21 8.01 -8.57
N THR A 100 6.88 7.97 -8.30
CA THR A 100 5.87 7.69 -9.33
C THR A 100 4.70 8.66 -9.25
N MET A 101 4.15 9.02 -10.41
CA MET A 101 2.83 9.65 -10.48
C MET A 101 1.75 8.61 -10.70
N ASP A 102 0.73 8.69 -9.86
CA ASP A 102 -0.34 7.71 -9.83
C ASP A 102 -1.55 8.15 -10.66
N SER A 103 -2.22 7.17 -11.24
CA SER A 103 -3.53 7.31 -11.86
C SER A 103 -4.42 6.20 -11.32
N PHE A 104 -5.47 6.58 -10.60
CA PHE A 104 -6.39 5.65 -9.95
C PHE A 104 -7.70 5.55 -10.69
N ALA A 105 -8.27 4.36 -10.77
CA ALA A 105 -9.64 4.15 -11.20
C ALA A 105 -10.29 3.02 -10.40
N TRP A 106 -11.51 3.24 -9.93
CA TRP A 106 -12.37 2.18 -9.44
C TRP A 106 -13.21 1.65 -10.58
N LEU A 107 -13.17 0.34 -10.81
CA LEU A 107 -13.91 -0.32 -11.88
C LEU A 107 -15.11 -1.05 -11.29
N ASP A 108 -16.24 -0.87 -11.94
CA ASP A 108 -17.44 -1.70 -11.77
C ASP A 108 -17.59 -2.56 -13.02
N LEU A 109 -17.36 -3.86 -12.87
CA LEU A 109 -17.40 -4.87 -13.91
C LEU A 109 -18.73 -5.64 -13.95
N THR A 110 -19.74 -5.20 -13.20
CA THR A 110 -21.04 -5.87 -13.12
C THR A 110 -21.80 -5.87 -14.46
N ARG A 111 -21.57 -4.85 -15.29
CA ARG A 111 -22.26 -4.67 -16.57
C ARG A 111 -21.47 -5.23 -17.75
N GLU A 112 -20.23 -4.85 -17.86
CA GLU A 112 -19.34 -5.23 -18.95
C GLU A 112 -17.86 -5.06 -18.55
N PRO A 113 -16.95 -5.70 -19.29
CA PRO A 113 -15.50 -5.52 -19.11
C PRO A 113 -15.04 -4.09 -19.42
N MET A 114 -13.92 -3.72 -18.81
CA MET A 114 -13.25 -2.44 -19.03
C MET A 114 -11.95 -2.63 -19.82
N VAL A 115 -11.76 -1.85 -20.86
CA VAL A 115 -10.51 -1.81 -21.64
C VAL A 115 -9.58 -0.77 -21.06
N LEU A 116 -8.36 -1.20 -20.72
CA LEU A 116 -7.23 -0.36 -20.32
C LEU A 116 -6.22 -0.31 -21.44
N GLN A 117 -5.85 0.89 -21.93
CA GLN A 117 -4.72 1.05 -22.83
C GLN A 117 -3.63 1.89 -22.18
N VAL A 118 -2.41 1.32 -22.18
CA VAL A 118 -1.18 1.98 -21.73
C VAL A 118 -0.42 2.45 -22.97
N PRO A 119 -0.14 3.77 -23.10
CA PRO A 119 0.53 4.33 -24.26
C PRO A 119 2.02 3.94 -24.32
N ALA A 120 2.67 4.28 -25.42
CA ALA A 120 4.12 4.28 -25.47
C ALA A 120 4.69 5.31 -24.50
N MET A 121 5.77 4.95 -23.82
CA MET A 121 6.52 5.89 -22.98
C MET A 121 7.47 6.72 -23.86
N ASP A 122 7.80 7.93 -23.38
CA ASP A 122 8.71 8.87 -24.04
C ASP A 122 10.17 8.38 -24.12
N ARG A 123 10.53 7.43 -23.25
CA ARG A 123 11.84 6.79 -23.09
C ARG A 123 11.68 5.44 -22.37
N PRO A 124 12.72 4.65 -22.13
CA PRO A 124 12.68 3.54 -21.21
C PRO A 124 12.32 4.01 -19.79
N ARG A 125 11.02 4.15 -19.54
CA ARG A 125 10.42 4.64 -18.30
C ARG A 125 9.66 3.52 -17.62
N TYR A 126 9.88 3.33 -16.33
CA TYR A 126 9.10 2.38 -15.56
C TYR A 126 7.63 2.81 -15.49
N TRP A 127 6.76 1.86 -15.70
CA TRP A 127 5.34 1.97 -15.42
C TRP A 127 4.80 0.64 -14.87
N LEU A 128 3.74 0.73 -14.09
CA LEU A 128 3.00 -0.40 -13.51
C LEU A 128 1.52 -0.11 -13.65
N ALA A 129 0.71 -1.11 -14.03
CA ALA A 129 -0.75 -1.09 -13.93
C ALA A 129 -1.18 -2.24 -13.01
N GLN A 130 -1.31 -1.94 -11.74
CA GLN A 130 -1.72 -2.90 -10.71
C GLN A 130 -3.23 -2.97 -10.66
N VAL A 131 -3.79 -4.18 -10.76
CA VAL A 131 -5.23 -4.45 -10.78
C VAL A 131 -5.57 -5.29 -9.55
N LEU A 132 -6.27 -4.69 -8.59
CA LEU A 132 -6.61 -5.30 -7.30
C LEU A 132 -8.07 -5.71 -7.26
N ASP A 133 -8.35 -6.84 -6.61
CA ASP A 133 -9.70 -7.26 -6.29
C ASP A 133 -10.29 -6.47 -5.09
N ALA A 134 -11.56 -6.66 -4.79
CA ALA A 134 -12.23 -6.00 -3.67
C ALA A 134 -11.63 -6.38 -2.28
N TRP A 135 -10.84 -7.46 -2.21
CA TRP A 135 -10.19 -7.96 -1.01
C TRP A 135 -8.74 -7.47 -0.87
N SER A 136 -8.32 -6.50 -1.70
CA SER A 136 -6.97 -5.94 -1.78
C SER A 136 -5.88 -6.89 -2.28
N ASN A 137 -6.22 -8.01 -2.92
CA ASN A 137 -5.23 -8.83 -3.59
C ASN A 137 -4.95 -8.31 -5.00
N THR A 138 -3.70 -8.32 -5.41
CA THR A 138 -3.29 -8.02 -6.79
C THR A 138 -3.55 -9.23 -7.68
N GLY A 139 -4.56 -9.15 -8.54
CA GLY A 139 -4.85 -10.16 -9.56
C GLY A 139 -3.87 -10.09 -10.72
N HIS A 140 -3.63 -8.87 -11.22
CA HIS A 140 -2.74 -8.61 -12.36
C HIS A 140 -1.87 -7.38 -12.14
N ASN A 141 -0.66 -7.40 -12.73
CA ASN A 141 0.36 -6.36 -12.57
C ASN A 141 1.21 -6.16 -13.84
N PRO A 142 0.60 -5.90 -15.03
CA PRO A 142 1.41 -5.58 -16.20
C PRO A 142 2.26 -4.33 -15.94
N SER A 143 3.52 -4.37 -16.41
CA SER A 143 4.48 -3.30 -16.18
C SER A 143 5.43 -3.16 -17.37
N SER A 144 6.25 -2.11 -17.37
CA SER A 144 7.31 -1.94 -18.39
C SER A 144 8.29 -3.10 -18.41
N MET A 145 8.54 -3.75 -17.27
CA MET A 145 9.40 -4.93 -17.16
C MET A 145 8.72 -6.21 -17.61
N ARG A 146 7.42 -6.28 -17.46
CA ARG A 146 6.57 -7.44 -17.74
C ARG A 146 5.24 -6.98 -18.33
N PRO A 147 5.22 -6.52 -19.60
CA PRO A 147 3.96 -6.03 -20.17
C PRO A 147 2.87 -7.11 -20.23
N ARG A 148 3.25 -8.38 -20.40
CA ARG A 148 2.33 -9.53 -20.45
C ARG A 148 1.19 -9.32 -21.48
N ALA A 149 1.42 -8.48 -22.48
CA ALA A 149 0.47 -8.13 -23.52
C ALA A 149 0.61 -9.06 -24.73
N LYS A 150 -0.48 -9.24 -25.47
CA LYS A 150 -0.46 -9.95 -26.75
C LYS A 150 0.29 -9.16 -27.83
N SER A 151 0.27 -7.83 -27.77
CA SER A 151 1.04 -6.97 -28.67
C SER A 151 2.53 -7.04 -28.35
N ALA A 152 3.37 -7.05 -29.39
CA ALA A 152 4.83 -7.05 -29.25
C ALA A 152 5.40 -5.71 -28.72
N GLY A 153 4.63 -4.63 -28.78
CA GLY A 153 5.00 -3.30 -28.34
C GLY A 153 3.79 -2.44 -28.02
N PRO A 154 4.05 -1.23 -27.46
CA PRO A 154 2.98 -0.30 -27.11
C PRO A 154 2.28 0.28 -28.36
N PRO A 155 1.04 0.77 -28.23
CA PRO A 155 0.27 0.79 -26.98
C PRO A 155 -0.17 -0.60 -26.54
N TYR A 156 -0.04 -0.89 -25.23
CA TYR A 156 -0.48 -2.16 -24.66
C TYR A 156 -1.96 -2.08 -24.30
N THR A 157 -2.77 -3.03 -24.74
CA THR A 157 -4.22 -3.00 -24.50
C THR A 157 -4.68 -4.26 -23.77
N TYR A 158 -5.32 -4.04 -22.62
CA TYR A 158 -5.82 -5.06 -21.71
C TYR A 158 -7.33 -4.95 -21.58
N VAL A 159 -7.97 -6.06 -21.23
CA VAL A 159 -9.40 -6.09 -20.90
C VAL A 159 -9.57 -6.69 -19.50
N VAL A 160 -9.99 -5.88 -18.55
CA VAL A 160 -10.32 -6.32 -17.20
C VAL A 160 -11.75 -6.88 -17.22
N THR A 161 -11.89 -8.18 -16.94
CA THR A 161 -13.18 -8.88 -16.95
C THR A 161 -13.59 -9.27 -15.54
N GLY A 162 -14.88 -9.15 -15.22
CA GLY A 162 -15.45 -9.61 -13.96
C GLY A 162 -15.68 -11.12 -13.92
N PRO A 163 -16.07 -11.66 -12.75
CA PRO A 163 -16.33 -13.08 -12.58
C PRO A 163 -17.48 -13.54 -13.49
N GLY A 164 -17.33 -14.75 -14.05
CA GLY A 164 -18.34 -15.35 -14.93
C GLY A 164 -18.47 -14.73 -16.31
N TRP A 165 -17.70 -13.73 -16.67
CA TRP A 165 -17.74 -13.19 -18.03
C TRP A 165 -17.21 -14.20 -19.07
N SER A 166 -18.02 -14.51 -20.06
CA SER A 166 -17.74 -15.56 -21.08
C SER A 166 -17.84 -15.04 -22.52
N GLY A 167 -17.89 -13.72 -22.72
CA GLY A 167 -17.92 -13.12 -24.05
C GLY A 167 -16.63 -13.31 -24.83
N SER A 168 -16.66 -13.05 -26.15
CA SER A 168 -15.46 -13.05 -26.99
C SER A 168 -14.78 -11.69 -26.98
N LEU A 169 -13.45 -11.68 -26.92
CA LEU A 169 -12.66 -10.46 -27.03
C LEU A 169 -12.21 -10.22 -28.47
N PRO A 170 -12.17 -8.96 -28.92
CA PRO A 170 -11.49 -8.59 -30.13
C PRO A 170 -10.04 -9.07 -30.19
N GLU A 171 -9.52 -9.32 -31.36
CA GLU A 171 -8.14 -9.72 -31.58
C GLU A 171 -7.18 -8.65 -31.03
N GLY A 172 -6.03 -9.08 -30.50
CA GLY A 172 -5.01 -8.18 -29.95
C GLY A 172 -5.23 -7.73 -28.50
N LEU A 173 -6.43 -7.87 -27.94
CA LEU A 173 -6.71 -7.52 -26.56
C LEU A 173 -6.24 -8.63 -25.60
N THR A 174 -5.60 -8.23 -24.49
CA THR A 174 -5.09 -9.16 -23.47
C THR A 174 -6.08 -9.24 -22.31
N PRO A 175 -6.66 -10.41 -22.00
CA PRO A 175 -7.59 -10.54 -20.87
C PRO A 175 -6.87 -10.48 -19.52
N LEU A 176 -7.50 -9.77 -18.59
CA LEU A 176 -7.13 -9.69 -17.16
C LEU A 176 -8.38 -10.08 -16.33
N PRO A 177 -8.67 -11.38 -16.15
CA PRO A 177 -9.83 -11.83 -15.39
C PRO A 177 -9.66 -11.55 -13.90
N MET A 178 -10.68 -10.96 -13.29
CA MET A 178 -10.71 -10.63 -11.86
C MET A 178 -11.76 -11.48 -11.12
N PRO A 179 -11.46 -11.88 -9.86
CA PRO A 179 -12.37 -12.70 -9.06
C PRO A 179 -13.56 -11.92 -8.49
N THR A 180 -13.51 -10.59 -8.49
CA THR A 180 -14.59 -9.72 -8.00
C THR A 180 -14.98 -8.70 -9.06
N PRO A 181 -16.25 -8.25 -9.09
CA PRO A 181 -16.69 -7.20 -10.02
C PRO A 181 -16.21 -5.81 -9.60
N THR A 182 -15.95 -5.57 -8.31
CA THR A 182 -15.34 -4.34 -7.83
C THR A 182 -13.83 -4.49 -7.90
N VAL A 183 -13.17 -3.57 -8.62
CA VAL A 183 -11.73 -3.62 -8.88
C VAL A 183 -11.12 -2.25 -8.67
N TRP A 184 -9.92 -2.20 -8.08
CA TRP A 184 -9.12 -0.99 -7.99
C TRP A 184 -7.93 -1.08 -8.95
N LEU A 185 -7.87 -0.18 -9.90
CA LEU A 185 -6.75 -0.01 -10.84
C LEU A 185 -5.85 1.11 -10.32
N ILE A 186 -4.58 0.80 -10.09
CA ILE A 186 -3.54 1.74 -9.72
C ILE A 186 -2.48 1.70 -10.82
N SER A 187 -2.39 2.76 -11.61
CA SER A 187 -1.33 2.93 -12.60
C SER A 187 -0.26 3.88 -12.06
N ARG A 188 1.00 3.46 -12.08
CA ARG A 188 2.16 4.24 -11.65
C ARG A 188 3.09 4.50 -12.83
N ILE A 189 3.58 5.73 -12.95
CA ILE A 189 4.54 6.13 -13.98
C ILE A 189 5.71 6.84 -13.31
N GLN A 190 6.93 6.35 -13.53
CA GLN A 190 8.16 6.91 -12.99
C GLN A 190 8.31 8.40 -13.29
N VAL A 191 8.77 9.15 -12.30
CA VAL A 191 9.09 10.57 -12.38
C VAL A 191 10.54 10.80 -11.94
N ASP A 192 11.30 11.51 -12.74
CA ASP A 192 12.68 11.88 -12.42
C ASP A 192 12.75 13.33 -11.93
N GLY A 193 12.10 13.58 -10.79
CA GLY A 193 12.06 14.87 -10.13
C GLY A 193 11.07 15.89 -10.73
N PRO A 194 10.99 17.11 -10.17
CA PRO A 194 9.95 18.10 -10.52
C PRO A 194 9.96 18.54 -11.98
N GLY A 195 11.13 18.58 -12.62
CA GLY A 195 11.27 18.98 -14.02
C GLY A 195 10.67 17.99 -15.02
N ASP A 196 10.40 16.74 -14.60
CA ASP A 196 9.83 15.69 -15.43
C ASP A 196 8.30 15.63 -15.36
N LEU A 197 7.69 16.30 -14.39
CA LEU A 197 6.24 16.30 -14.18
C LEU A 197 5.41 16.64 -15.42
N PRO A 198 5.76 17.67 -16.24
CA PRO A 198 4.97 17.98 -17.43
C PRO A 198 4.92 16.83 -18.44
N ARG A 199 6.03 16.09 -18.58
CA ARG A 199 6.11 14.94 -19.49
C ARG A 199 5.26 13.78 -18.99
N VAL A 200 5.33 13.46 -17.69
CA VAL A 200 4.54 12.38 -17.11
C VAL A 200 3.06 12.70 -17.14
N ARG A 201 2.66 13.94 -16.89
CA ARG A 201 1.25 14.39 -17.08
C ARG A 201 0.77 14.19 -18.52
N ALA A 202 1.59 14.49 -19.51
CA ALA A 202 1.27 14.27 -20.90
C ALA A 202 1.07 12.77 -21.23
N ILE A 203 1.80 11.87 -20.57
CA ILE A 203 1.62 10.41 -20.69
C ILE A 203 0.34 9.98 -19.98
N GLN A 204 0.08 10.47 -18.77
CA GLN A 204 -1.16 10.17 -18.02
C GLN A 204 -2.41 10.52 -18.84
N GLN A 205 -2.39 11.64 -19.58
CA GLN A 205 -3.51 12.05 -20.46
C GLN A 205 -3.72 11.10 -21.65
N GLN A 206 -2.76 10.25 -21.98
CA GLN A 206 -2.86 9.25 -23.04
C GLN A 206 -3.31 7.88 -22.53
N LEU A 207 -3.35 7.66 -21.20
CA LEU A 207 -3.98 6.46 -20.63
C LEU A 207 -5.46 6.43 -21.02
N LYS A 208 -5.93 5.30 -21.56
CA LYS A 208 -7.35 5.15 -21.91
C LYS A 208 -8.00 4.09 -21.02
N LEU A 209 -9.20 4.40 -20.58
CA LEU A 209 -10.07 3.48 -19.86
C LEU A 209 -11.49 3.63 -20.41
N ALA A 210 -12.03 2.53 -20.95
CA ALA A 210 -13.34 2.55 -21.60
C ALA A 210 -14.10 1.23 -21.40
N PRO A 211 -15.45 1.25 -21.33
CA PRO A 211 -16.24 0.03 -21.50
C PRO A 211 -15.90 -0.69 -22.79
N LEU A 212 -15.93 -2.03 -22.79
CA LEU A 212 -15.62 -2.84 -23.97
C LEU A 212 -16.52 -2.50 -25.16
N SER A 213 -17.80 -2.25 -24.92
CA SER A 213 -18.76 -1.82 -25.96
C SER A 213 -18.38 -0.50 -26.61
N THR A 214 -17.97 0.49 -25.80
CA THR A 214 -17.50 1.81 -26.27
C THR A 214 -16.22 1.68 -27.07
N TRP A 215 -15.27 0.86 -26.58
CA TRP A 215 -14.01 0.59 -27.26
C TRP A 215 -14.22 -0.03 -28.65
N THR A 216 -15.07 -1.07 -28.74
CA THR A 216 -15.36 -1.76 -30.01
C THR A 216 -16.12 -0.90 -31.00
N ALA A 217 -16.93 0.05 -30.51
CA ALA A 217 -17.62 1.03 -31.35
C ALA A 217 -16.70 2.15 -31.88
N GLY A 218 -15.43 2.20 -31.46
CA GLY A 218 -14.48 3.23 -31.86
C GLY A 218 -14.84 4.63 -31.34
N VAL A 219 -15.61 4.71 -30.25
CA VAL A 219 -16.01 5.98 -29.64
C VAL A 219 -14.89 6.50 -28.75
N ASP A 220 -14.54 7.77 -28.90
CA ASP A 220 -13.54 8.40 -28.05
C ASP A 220 -13.97 8.39 -26.59
N VAL A 221 -13.00 8.04 -25.72
CA VAL A 221 -13.19 8.05 -24.28
C VAL A 221 -13.02 9.48 -23.79
N PRO A 222 -13.95 10.04 -23.02
CA PRO A 222 -13.79 11.37 -22.45
C PRO A 222 -12.49 11.46 -21.64
N ALA A 223 -11.84 12.62 -21.71
CA ALA A 223 -10.67 12.91 -20.87
C ALA A 223 -10.98 12.64 -19.39
N PRO A 224 -9.97 12.19 -18.60
CA PRO A 224 -10.13 11.99 -17.17
C PRO A 224 -10.63 13.28 -16.48
N ALA A 225 -11.51 13.12 -15.51
CA ALA A 225 -11.96 14.26 -14.72
C ALA A 225 -10.82 14.83 -13.88
N VAL A 226 -10.69 16.15 -13.82
CA VAL A 226 -9.81 16.83 -12.87
C VAL A 226 -10.45 16.68 -11.49
N ALA A 227 -9.69 16.18 -10.52
CA ALA A 227 -10.18 15.97 -9.17
C ALA A 227 -10.50 17.33 -8.49
N PRO A 228 -11.75 17.60 -8.16
CA PRO A 228 -12.08 18.68 -7.25
C PRO A 228 -12.02 18.17 -5.81
N THR A 229 -11.91 19.06 -4.87
CA THR A 229 -12.11 18.95 -3.41
C THR A 229 -11.87 17.59 -2.73
N ARG A 230 -11.09 17.65 -1.66
CA ARG A 230 -10.65 16.56 -0.79
C ARG A 230 -11.78 16.03 0.08
N PRO A 231 -11.86 14.71 0.32
CA PRO A 231 -12.78 14.15 1.30
C PRO A 231 -12.49 14.71 2.69
N THR A 232 -13.54 15.03 3.44
CA THR A 232 -13.40 15.62 4.78
C THR A 232 -12.91 14.62 5.83
N VAL A 233 -13.15 13.32 5.65
CA VAL A 233 -12.74 12.26 6.58
C VAL A 233 -12.03 11.13 5.83
N PRO A 234 -10.76 10.82 6.15
CA PRO A 234 -10.03 9.71 5.53
C PRO A 234 -10.71 8.35 5.74
N PRO A 235 -10.69 7.42 4.76
CA PRO A 235 -11.32 6.10 4.88
C PRO A 235 -10.89 5.31 6.11
N ALA A 236 -9.61 5.36 6.49
CA ALA A 236 -9.12 4.72 7.70
C ALA A 236 -9.74 5.31 8.99
N ALA A 237 -10.00 6.61 9.01
CA ALA A 237 -10.67 7.25 10.14
C ALA A 237 -12.16 6.88 10.18
N GLN A 238 -12.84 6.85 9.03
CA GLN A 238 -14.22 6.35 8.93
C GLN A 238 -14.34 4.92 9.46
N LEU A 239 -13.41 4.03 9.08
CA LEU A 239 -13.37 2.65 9.58
C LEU A 239 -13.10 2.58 11.09
N ALA A 240 -12.22 3.42 11.60
CA ALA A 240 -11.90 3.45 13.03
C ALA A 240 -13.07 3.91 13.90
N GLU A 241 -13.92 4.78 13.37
CA GLU A 241 -15.11 5.30 14.07
C GLU A 241 -16.37 4.44 13.83
N MET A 242 -16.32 3.48 12.90
CA MET A 242 -17.46 2.65 12.55
C MET A 242 -17.88 1.76 13.73
N ALA A 243 -19.20 1.78 14.05
CA ALA A 243 -19.75 0.89 15.07
C ALA A 243 -19.57 -0.58 14.69
N PRO A 244 -19.27 -1.48 15.64
CA PRO A 244 -18.99 -2.89 15.37
C PRO A 244 -20.05 -3.57 14.50
N ARG A 245 -21.32 -3.46 14.85
CA ARG A 245 -22.41 -4.06 14.08
C ARG A 245 -22.49 -3.51 12.66
N ALA A 246 -22.37 -2.20 12.49
CA ALA A 246 -22.37 -1.57 11.16
C ALA A 246 -21.21 -2.04 10.27
N PHE A 247 -20.07 -2.38 10.87
CA PHE A 247 -18.95 -2.98 10.13
C PHE A 247 -19.35 -4.35 9.55
N PHE A 248 -19.94 -5.23 10.37
CA PHE A 248 -20.32 -6.57 9.93
C PHE A 248 -21.48 -6.53 8.93
N ASP A 249 -22.48 -5.67 9.14
CA ASP A 249 -23.57 -5.48 8.19
C ASP A 249 -23.04 -5.02 6.83
N ARG A 250 -22.11 -4.06 6.82
CA ARG A 250 -21.45 -3.61 5.59
C ARG A 250 -20.62 -4.72 4.95
N MET A 251 -19.84 -5.47 5.74
CA MET A 251 -19.06 -6.61 5.26
C MET A 251 -19.95 -7.67 4.59
N CYS A 252 -21.06 -8.07 5.24
CA CYS A 252 -22.00 -9.04 4.70
C CYS A 252 -22.65 -8.56 3.40
N ALA A 253 -23.03 -7.29 3.34
CA ALA A 253 -23.58 -6.68 2.12
C ALA A 253 -22.54 -6.68 0.98
N LEU A 254 -21.28 -6.35 1.27
CA LEU A 254 -20.19 -6.33 0.30
C LEU A 254 -19.85 -7.73 -0.22
N MET A 255 -19.87 -8.75 0.64
CA MET A 255 -19.62 -10.15 0.25
C MET A 255 -20.68 -10.69 -0.72
N LYS A 256 -21.89 -10.15 -0.73
CA LYS A 256 -22.94 -10.52 -1.70
C LYS A 256 -22.54 -10.18 -3.14
N VAL A 257 -21.79 -9.11 -3.33
CA VAL A 257 -21.30 -8.63 -4.64
C VAL A 257 -19.89 -9.15 -4.91
N ASN A 258 -19.03 -9.09 -3.91
CA ASN A 258 -17.63 -9.46 -3.99
C ASN A 258 -17.40 -10.75 -3.18
N SER A 259 -17.73 -11.89 -3.76
CA SER A 259 -17.66 -13.17 -3.07
C SER A 259 -16.27 -13.43 -2.50
N PRO A 260 -16.17 -14.03 -1.28
CA PRO A 260 -14.91 -14.59 -0.79
C PRO A 260 -14.33 -15.61 -1.76
N ALA A 261 -13.01 -15.80 -1.72
CA ALA A 261 -12.33 -16.78 -2.54
C ALA A 261 -12.72 -18.22 -2.13
N PRO A 262 -12.64 -19.22 -3.04
CA PRO A 262 -12.94 -20.61 -2.70
C PRO A 262 -12.14 -21.15 -1.51
N GLU A 263 -10.90 -20.76 -1.35
CA GLU A 263 -10.01 -21.12 -0.25
C GLU A 263 -10.46 -20.56 1.11
N ASP A 264 -11.32 -19.55 1.12
CA ASP A 264 -11.88 -18.95 2.34
C ASP A 264 -13.05 -19.80 2.92
N ALA A 265 -13.49 -20.86 2.23
CA ALA A 265 -14.65 -21.67 2.65
C ALA A 265 -14.59 -22.19 4.10
N PRO A 266 -13.42 -22.62 4.64
CA PRO A 266 -13.36 -23.01 6.05
C PRO A 266 -13.64 -21.86 7.02
N ALA A 267 -13.10 -20.65 6.75
CA ALA A 267 -13.35 -19.47 7.54
C ALA A 267 -14.81 -19.03 7.44
N MET A 268 -15.38 -19.05 6.23
CA MET A 268 -16.77 -18.68 5.99
C MET A 268 -17.76 -19.60 6.71
N ARG A 269 -17.52 -20.93 6.73
CA ARG A 269 -18.34 -21.86 7.53
C ARG A 269 -18.32 -21.51 9.02
N ARG A 270 -17.14 -21.14 9.55
CA ARG A 270 -17.00 -20.73 10.94
C ARG A 270 -17.72 -19.41 11.21
N PHE A 271 -17.65 -18.45 10.32
CA PHE A 271 -18.32 -17.14 10.46
C PHE A 271 -19.84 -17.25 10.33
N ALA A 272 -20.33 -18.17 9.49
CA ALA A 272 -21.78 -18.45 9.33
C ALA A 272 -22.42 -18.90 10.64
N SER A 273 -21.68 -19.53 11.57
CA SER A 273 -22.22 -19.94 12.89
C SER A 273 -22.69 -18.76 13.78
N ILE A 274 -22.31 -17.52 13.41
CA ILE A 274 -22.73 -16.25 14.05
C ILE A 274 -23.45 -15.32 13.07
N GLY A 275 -24.00 -15.85 11.96
CA GLY A 275 -24.76 -15.10 10.95
C GLY A 275 -23.92 -14.30 9.96
N ILE A 276 -22.57 -14.35 10.03
CA ILE A 276 -21.70 -13.62 9.12
C ILE A 276 -21.50 -14.43 7.84
N GLU A 277 -22.30 -14.11 6.83
CA GLU A 277 -22.27 -14.71 5.49
C GLU A 277 -22.67 -13.66 4.43
N PRO A 278 -22.52 -13.95 3.12
CA PRO A 278 -22.91 -13.02 2.06
C PRO A 278 -24.39 -12.61 2.14
N GLY A 279 -24.66 -11.36 2.51
CA GLY A 279 -26.01 -10.81 2.70
C GLY A 279 -26.66 -11.17 4.04
N GLY A 280 -25.94 -11.81 4.95
CA GLY A 280 -26.35 -12.09 6.32
C GLY A 280 -26.22 -10.90 7.27
N ALA A 281 -26.38 -11.16 8.56
CA ALA A 281 -26.18 -10.19 9.65
C ALA A 281 -25.69 -10.95 10.90
N VAL A 282 -24.96 -10.24 11.78
CA VAL A 282 -24.49 -10.86 13.04
C VAL A 282 -25.68 -11.21 13.94
N GLU A 283 -25.73 -12.47 14.35
CA GLU A 283 -26.75 -13.00 15.21
C GLU A 283 -26.16 -13.57 16.52
N GLY A 284 -26.96 -13.54 17.60
CA GLY A 284 -26.63 -14.19 18.85
C GLY A 284 -25.51 -13.58 19.69
N ILE A 285 -24.88 -12.44 19.24
CA ILE A 285 -23.80 -11.79 19.97
C ILE A 285 -24.27 -10.43 20.47
N PRO A 286 -24.18 -10.15 21.79
CA PRO A 286 -24.46 -8.83 22.36
C PRO A 286 -23.48 -7.75 21.83
N ASP A 287 -23.94 -6.51 21.70
CA ASP A 287 -23.11 -5.40 21.18
C ASP A 287 -21.85 -5.15 22.01
N ALA A 288 -21.89 -5.37 23.32
CA ALA A 288 -20.71 -5.26 24.19
C ALA A 288 -19.62 -6.31 23.87
N GLU A 289 -20.02 -7.51 23.51
CA GLU A 289 -19.12 -8.59 23.12
C GLU A 289 -18.55 -8.35 21.71
N LEU A 290 -19.40 -7.87 20.77
CA LEU A 290 -18.93 -7.42 19.46
C LEU A 290 -17.91 -6.27 19.58
N ALA A 291 -18.15 -5.31 20.47
CA ALA A 291 -17.22 -4.23 20.73
C ALA A 291 -15.88 -4.76 21.26
N THR A 292 -15.90 -5.76 22.15
CA THR A 292 -14.69 -6.42 22.67
C THR A 292 -13.93 -7.15 21.56
N ALA A 293 -14.61 -7.90 20.70
CA ALA A 293 -14.03 -8.59 19.56
C ALA A 293 -13.32 -7.61 18.60
N VAL A 294 -14.02 -6.53 18.22
CA VAL A 294 -13.49 -5.49 17.32
C VAL A 294 -12.32 -4.74 17.95
N ALA A 295 -12.41 -4.38 19.24
CA ALA A 295 -11.32 -3.73 19.95
C ALA A 295 -10.04 -4.59 19.97
N THR A 296 -10.21 -5.90 20.22
CA THR A 296 -9.10 -6.86 20.20
C THR A 296 -8.47 -6.95 18.81
N ALA A 297 -9.28 -7.07 17.75
CA ALA A 297 -8.79 -7.10 16.37
C ALA A 297 -8.03 -5.81 16.00
N ARG A 298 -8.57 -4.64 16.36
CA ARG A 298 -7.93 -3.33 16.13
C ARG A 298 -6.59 -3.17 16.84
N GLN A 299 -6.38 -3.87 17.97
CA GLN A 299 -5.08 -3.92 18.64
C GLN A 299 -4.09 -4.88 17.96
N GLN A 300 -4.58 -5.98 17.40
CA GLN A 300 -3.73 -7.01 16.76
C GLN A 300 -3.24 -6.60 15.37
N ILE A 301 -4.11 -5.99 14.56
CA ILE A 301 -3.80 -5.66 13.15
C ILE A 301 -2.54 -4.78 13.01
N PRO A 302 -2.39 -3.63 13.71
CA PRO A 302 -1.26 -2.72 13.47
C PRO A 302 0.10 -3.21 13.96
N VAL A 303 0.11 -4.20 14.86
CA VAL A 303 1.34 -4.73 15.49
C VAL A 303 1.73 -6.10 14.93
N TYR A 304 1.00 -6.59 13.94
CA TYR A 304 1.29 -7.89 13.36
C TYR A 304 2.62 -7.90 12.62
N VAL A 305 3.45 -8.89 12.96
CA VAL A 305 4.69 -9.23 12.24
C VAL A 305 4.49 -10.60 11.64
N GLY A 306 4.48 -10.68 10.31
CA GLY A 306 4.25 -11.92 9.56
C GLY A 306 5.47 -12.83 9.56
N GLU A 307 5.27 -14.10 9.22
CA GLU A 307 6.37 -15.07 9.05
C GLU A 307 7.30 -14.70 7.89
N THR A 308 6.80 -13.95 6.91
CA THR A 308 7.56 -13.44 5.76
C THR A 308 8.26 -12.13 6.04
N THR A 309 7.97 -11.48 7.19
CA THR A 309 8.59 -10.20 7.55
C THR A 309 10.09 -10.37 7.76
N VAL A 310 10.86 -9.62 7.01
CA VAL A 310 12.33 -9.56 7.13
C VAL A 310 12.70 -8.44 8.09
N VAL A 311 13.50 -8.78 9.10
CA VAL A 311 14.13 -7.82 10.02
C VAL A 311 15.63 -8.03 9.97
N GLU A 312 16.35 -7.12 9.29
CA GLU A 312 17.78 -7.27 9.08
C GLU A 312 18.48 -5.91 9.08
N ASN A 313 19.61 -5.80 9.78
CA ASN A 313 20.38 -4.55 9.89
C ASN A 313 19.54 -3.34 10.35
N GLY A 314 18.46 -3.57 11.10
CA GLY A 314 17.50 -2.55 11.53
C GLY A 314 16.41 -2.21 10.51
N TRP A 315 16.48 -2.76 9.28
CA TRP A 315 15.43 -2.60 8.26
C TRP A 315 14.33 -3.63 8.45
N ILE A 316 13.09 -3.20 8.18
CA ILE A 316 11.89 -4.03 8.27
C ILE A 316 11.13 -3.92 6.95
N TYR A 317 10.77 -5.04 6.35
CA TYR A 317 9.88 -5.13 5.19
C TYR A 317 9.25 -6.50 5.10
N ASP A 318 8.14 -6.61 4.37
CA ASP A 318 7.48 -7.89 4.14
C ASP A 318 7.36 -8.17 2.63
N PRO A 319 8.02 -9.22 2.12
CA PRO A 319 7.87 -9.64 0.72
C PRO A 319 6.57 -10.42 0.45
N GLY A 320 5.75 -10.71 1.45
CA GLY A 320 4.45 -11.37 1.30
C GLY A 320 3.30 -10.44 0.92
N THR A 321 3.61 -9.23 0.42
CA THR A 321 2.59 -8.23 0.06
C THR A 321 1.86 -8.54 -1.25
N GLY A 322 0.63 -8.05 -1.36
CA GLY A 322 -0.15 -8.01 -2.60
C GLY A 322 -0.90 -9.29 -2.95
N ARG A 323 -0.54 -10.46 -2.42
CA ARG A 323 -1.30 -11.72 -2.50
C ARG A 323 -1.18 -12.46 -1.18
N TYR A 324 -2.29 -12.63 -0.49
CA TYR A 324 -2.27 -13.03 0.92
C TYR A 324 -2.82 -14.45 1.16
N GLY A 325 -3.56 -15.03 0.19
CA GLY A 325 -4.25 -16.30 0.37
C GLY A 325 -5.12 -16.27 1.64
N THR A 326 -4.96 -17.27 2.50
CA THR A 326 -5.67 -17.36 3.79
C THR A 326 -4.93 -16.69 4.96
N ASN A 327 -3.86 -15.94 4.72
CA ASN A 327 -3.21 -15.16 5.79
C ASN A 327 -3.96 -13.84 6.00
N TYR A 328 -5.13 -13.93 6.64
CA TYR A 328 -6.06 -12.80 6.83
C TYR A 328 -5.47 -11.68 7.69
N LEU A 329 -4.66 -12.04 8.69
CA LEU A 329 -4.07 -11.05 9.58
C LEU A 329 -2.98 -10.24 8.86
N LEU A 330 -2.15 -10.88 8.01
CA LEU A 330 -1.20 -10.18 7.15
C LEU A 330 -1.94 -9.24 6.18
N ARG A 331 -3.01 -9.74 5.52
CA ARG A 331 -3.82 -8.93 4.60
C ARG A 331 -4.40 -7.69 5.30
N ALA A 332 -4.94 -7.85 6.51
CA ALA A 332 -5.46 -6.74 7.31
C ALA A 332 -4.34 -5.78 7.75
N ALA A 333 -3.20 -6.28 8.20
CA ALA A 333 -2.06 -5.46 8.63
C ALA A 333 -1.46 -4.64 7.47
N ILE A 334 -1.32 -5.25 6.29
CA ILE A 334 -0.86 -4.53 5.10
C ILE A 334 -1.90 -3.50 4.65
N ALA A 335 -3.21 -3.84 4.67
CA ALA A 335 -4.27 -2.87 4.37
C ALA A 335 -4.26 -1.68 5.35
N TRP A 336 -3.98 -1.92 6.62
CA TRP A 336 -3.83 -0.87 7.63
C TRP A 336 -2.63 0.05 7.37
N ASN A 337 -1.47 -0.53 7.02
CA ASN A 337 -0.21 0.21 6.87
C ASN A 337 -0.03 0.84 5.49
N GLY A 338 -0.60 0.24 4.44
CA GLY A 338 -0.42 0.67 3.05
C GLY A 338 -1.34 -0.11 2.11
N LEU A 339 -2.64 0.24 2.12
CA LEU A 339 -3.63 -0.34 1.21
C LEU A 339 -3.17 -0.19 -0.24
N GLY A 340 -3.28 -1.25 -1.04
CA GLY A 340 -2.80 -1.27 -2.42
C GLY A 340 -1.30 -1.54 -2.55
N ALA A 341 -0.68 -2.19 -1.56
CA ALA A 341 0.72 -2.60 -1.62
C ALA A 341 1.03 -3.40 -2.90
N ALA A 342 2.17 -3.11 -3.51
CA ALA A 342 2.64 -3.79 -4.71
C ALA A 342 3.03 -5.25 -4.42
N LEU A 343 3.04 -6.08 -5.47
CA LEU A 343 3.71 -7.38 -5.40
C LEU A 343 5.22 -7.19 -5.24
N PRO A 344 5.93 -8.10 -4.56
CA PRO A 344 7.38 -7.95 -4.33
C PRO A 344 8.19 -7.90 -5.62
N GLU A 345 7.69 -8.47 -6.70
CA GLU A 345 8.31 -8.40 -8.04
C GLU A 345 8.18 -7.02 -8.70
N ASP A 346 7.29 -6.16 -8.21
CA ASP A 346 7.08 -4.80 -8.72
C ASP A 346 7.76 -3.77 -7.84
N ALA A 347 7.65 -3.91 -6.51
CA ALA A 347 8.34 -3.05 -5.57
C ALA A 347 8.43 -3.65 -4.16
N ILE A 348 9.54 -3.37 -3.47
CA ILE A 348 9.70 -3.62 -2.02
C ILE A 348 10.18 -2.35 -1.33
N TYR A 349 9.79 -2.18 -0.06
CA TYR A 349 9.96 -0.94 0.69
C TYR A 349 10.60 -1.17 2.07
N PRO A 350 11.87 -1.64 2.15
CA PRO A 350 12.60 -1.71 3.40
C PRO A 350 12.58 -0.37 4.14
N THR A 351 12.18 -0.38 5.40
CA THR A 351 12.11 0.82 6.23
C THR A 351 12.97 0.63 7.47
N VAL A 352 13.77 1.65 7.81
CA VAL A 352 14.58 1.72 9.02
C VAL A 352 14.19 2.93 9.85
N TYR A 353 14.26 2.77 11.16
CA TYR A 353 13.97 3.83 12.13
C TYR A 353 15.25 4.29 12.80
N GLY A 354 15.33 5.59 13.07
CA GLY A 354 16.46 6.21 13.76
C GLY A 354 16.02 7.31 14.71
N THR A 355 16.96 7.78 15.53
CA THR A 355 16.77 8.95 16.39
C THR A 355 17.97 9.87 16.24
N ALA A 356 17.74 11.10 15.84
CA ALA A 356 18.74 12.15 15.84
C ALA A 356 18.72 12.85 17.21
N TYR A 357 19.89 13.11 17.78
CA TYR A 357 20.02 13.71 19.11
C TYR A 357 20.59 15.12 19.00
N ALA A 358 19.91 16.08 19.59
CA ALA A 358 20.41 17.46 19.68
C ALA A 358 21.66 17.59 20.56
N SER A 359 21.80 16.69 21.57
CA SER A 359 22.96 16.61 22.45
C SER A 359 23.11 15.20 23.02
N GLY A 360 24.33 14.78 23.32
CA GLY A 360 24.62 13.51 23.98
C GLY A 360 24.51 12.25 23.11
N GLY A 361 24.20 12.39 21.82
CA GLY A 361 24.09 11.30 20.86
C GLY A 361 24.46 11.77 19.46
N SER A 362 24.27 10.92 18.43
CA SER A 362 24.53 11.30 17.05
C SER A 362 23.32 11.97 16.40
N SER A 363 23.57 13.09 15.71
CA SER A 363 22.63 13.73 14.77
C SER A 363 23.00 13.48 13.31
N ARG A 364 24.05 12.70 13.06
CA ARG A 364 24.59 12.38 11.75
C ARG A 364 24.73 10.88 11.61
N PHE A 365 24.38 10.36 10.44
CA PHE A 365 24.45 8.94 10.13
C PHE A 365 25.05 8.73 8.75
N ARG A 366 25.56 7.53 8.51
CA ARG A 366 26.01 7.05 7.22
C ARG A 366 25.29 5.78 6.85
N LEU A 367 24.94 5.67 5.57
CA LEU A 367 24.55 4.43 4.93
C LEU A 367 25.60 4.10 3.88
N HIS A 368 26.31 2.98 4.07
CA HIS A 368 27.43 2.59 3.21
C HIS A 368 27.09 1.33 2.43
N PHE A 369 27.04 1.44 1.11
CA PHE A 369 26.93 0.31 0.19
C PHE A 369 28.31 -0.08 -0.31
N ALA A 370 28.75 -1.30 -0.01
CA ALA A 370 30.04 -1.81 -0.49
C ALA A 370 30.06 -1.92 -2.04
N PRO A 371 31.23 -2.02 -2.68
CA PRO A 371 31.32 -2.19 -4.12
C PRO A 371 30.47 -3.37 -4.62
N GLY A 372 29.63 -3.12 -5.64
CA GLY A 372 28.71 -4.10 -6.19
C GLY A 372 27.50 -4.45 -5.29
N GLN A 373 27.28 -3.74 -4.17
CA GLN A 373 26.19 -3.97 -3.24
C GLN A 373 25.09 -2.89 -3.28
N LEU A 374 25.03 -2.11 -4.36
CA LEU A 374 23.90 -1.18 -4.58
C LEU A 374 22.58 -1.95 -4.61
N PRO A 375 21.43 -1.30 -4.31
CA PRO A 375 20.13 -1.95 -4.38
C PRO A 375 19.91 -2.64 -5.73
N PRO A 376 19.72 -3.97 -5.78
CA PRO A 376 19.61 -4.72 -7.02
C PRO A 376 18.19 -4.58 -7.61
N VAL A 377 18.07 -3.76 -8.64
CA VAL A 377 16.82 -3.46 -9.33
C VAL A 377 17.00 -3.58 -10.85
N ASP A 378 15.90 -3.84 -11.55
CA ASP A 378 15.84 -3.76 -13.01
C ASP A 378 15.29 -2.39 -13.49
N ALA A 379 14.57 -1.66 -12.61
CA ALA A 379 14.13 -0.30 -12.90
C ALA A 379 15.00 0.73 -12.15
N PHE A 380 14.64 1.11 -10.95
CA PHE A 380 15.37 2.13 -10.17
C PHE A 380 15.13 1.94 -8.66
N TRP A 381 15.90 2.68 -7.87
CA TRP A 381 15.71 2.76 -6.42
C TRP A 381 15.78 4.20 -5.92
N SER A 382 15.19 4.45 -4.77
CA SER A 382 15.27 5.70 -4.04
C SER A 382 15.36 5.49 -2.53
N LEU A 383 15.90 6.47 -1.81
CA LEU A 383 15.86 6.53 -0.36
C LEU A 383 15.21 7.85 0.06
N THR A 384 14.12 7.78 0.82
CA THR A 384 13.35 8.93 1.28
C THR A 384 13.32 8.97 2.80
N ALA A 385 13.52 10.16 3.40
CA ALA A 385 13.45 10.37 4.84
C ALA A 385 12.11 10.97 5.27
N TYR A 386 11.63 10.54 6.44
CA TYR A 386 10.37 10.98 7.03
C TYR A 386 10.54 11.37 8.50
N THR A 387 9.76 12.36 8.93
CA THR A 387 9.61 12.74 10.34
C THR A 387 8.95 11.62 11.16
N ALA A 388 8.89 11.79 12.47
CA ALA A 388 8.16 10.88 13.37
C ALA A 388 6.66 10.75 13.00
N ASP A 389 6.08 11.79 12.41
CA ASP A 389 4.69 11.80 11.95
C ASP A 389 4.54 11.21 10.53
N LEU A 390 5.61 10.63 9.97
CA LEU A 390 5.68 9.95 8.68
C LEU A 390 5.48 10.86 7.45
N TYR A 391 5.74 12.15 7.58
CA TYR A 391 5.78 13.10 6.47
C TYR A 391 7.20 13.40 6.03
N LEU A 392 7.36 13.95 4.83
CA LEU A 392 8.67 14.38 4.31
C LEU A 392 9.34 15.33 5.31
N VAL A 393 10.66 15.21 5.44
CA VAL A 393 11.46 16.08 6.32
C VAL A 393 11.57 17.46 5.69
N PRO A 394 10.89 18.51 6.22
CA PRO A 394 11.05 19.86 5.68
C PRO A 394 12.52 20.29 5.82
N ASN A 395 13.12 20.75 4.74
CA ASN A 395 14.52 21.20 4.75
C ASN A 395 14.76 22.32 3.75
N PRO A 396 15.72 23.25 4.00
CA PRO A 396 15.97 24.41 3.14
C PRO A 396 16.50 24.05 1.75
N ALA A 397 17.08 22.85 1.58
CA ALA A 397 17.62 22.38 0.30
C ALA A 397 16.56 21.73 -0.59
N GLU A 398 15.34 21.51 -0.07
CA GLU A 398 14.23 20.81 -0.75
C GLU A 398 14.63 19.41 -1.27
N ILE A 399 15.59 18.76 -0.61
CA ILE A 399 16.03 17.39 -0.91
C ILE A 399 15.23 16.43 -0.03
N TYR A 400 14.32 15.66 -0.62
CA TYR A 400 13.46 14.73 0.10
C TYR A 400 13.78 13.27 -0.18
N ALA A 401 14.44 13.00 -1.32
CA ALA A 401 14.86 11.67 -1.73
C ALA A 401 16.19 11.73 -2.49
N VAL A 402 16.98 10.65 -2.40
CA VAL A 402 18.18 10.41 -3.19
C VAL A 402 18.08 9.08 -3.93
N GLY A 403 18.87 8.91 -4.99
CA GLY A 403 18.82 7.73 -5.87
C GLY A 403 18.59 8.17 -7.31
N HIS A 404 17.48 7.77 -7.94
CA HIS A 404 17.22 8.17 -9.33
C HIS A 404 16.81 9.64 -9.50
N HIS A 405 16.27 10.29 -8.47
CA HIS A 405 15.90 11.72 -8.52
C HIS A 405 17.10 12.65 -8.63
N VAL A 406 18.12 12.37 -7.84
CA VAL A 406 19.39 13.08 -7.87
C VAL A 406 20.48 12.03 -7.98
N PRO A 407 21.20 11.97 -9.10
CA PRO A 407 22.19 10.92 -9.33
C PRO A 407 23.22 10.84 -8.21
N VAL A 408 23.40 9.66 -7.66
CA VAL A 408 24.43 9.38 -6.67
C VAL A 408 25.81 9.34 -7.31
N VAL A 409 26.84 9.71 -6.56
CA VAL A 409 28.24 9.65 -6.98
C VAL A 409 28.92 8.53 -6.20
N LEU A 410 29.45 7.55 -6.93
CA LEU A 410 30.20 6.44 -6.33
C LEU A 410 31.61 6.88 -5.93
N ASN A 411 32.12 6.24 -4.90
CA ASN A 411 33.53 6.34 -4.53
C ASN A 411 34.44 5.68 -5.60
N PRO A 412 35.72 5.99 -5.65
CA PRO A 412 36.66 5.40 -6.63
C PRO A 412 36.74 3.87 -6.63
N ASP A 413 36.42 3.23 -5.52
CA ASP A 413 36.36 1.77 -5.37
C ASP A 413 35.03 1.16 -5.80
N GLY A 414 34.04 1.98 -6.22
CA GLY A 414 32.71 1.54 -6.62
C GLY A 414 31.73 1.41 -5.45
N SER A 415 32.11 1.75 -4.22
CA SER A 415 31.20 1.84 -3.08
C SER A 415 30.36 3.14 -3.14
N LEU A 416 29.30 3.21 -2.33
CA LEU A 416 28.48 4.42 -2.19
C LEU A 416 28.33 4.75 -0.70
N ASP A 417 28.66 5.99 -0.35
CA ASP A 417 28.35 6.57 0.95
C ASP A 417 27.23 7.60 0.81
N LEU A 418 26.14 7.40 1.58
CA LEU A 418 25.09 8.40 1.76
C LEU A 418 25.25 9.04 3.13
N THR A 419 25.34 10.37 3.17
CA THR A 419 25.39 11.18 4.38
C THR A 419 23.99 11.60 4.78
N LEU A 420 23.62 11.34 6.02
CA LEU A 420 22.29 11.57 6.55
C LEU A 420 22.42 12.53 7.72
N GLN A 421 22.06 13.80 7.51
CA GLN A 421 22.12 14.85 8.51
C GLN A 421 21.27 16.05 8.11
N TRP A 422 20.85 16.87 9.07
CA TRP A 422 20.04 18.06 8.83
C TRP A 422 20.80 19.14 8.05
N THR A 423 22.01 19.45 8.50
CA THR A 423 22.83 20.53 7.92
C THR A 423 23.51 20.07 6.64
N ASP A 424 23.65 20.99 5.69
CA ASP A 424 24.45 20.77 4.48
C ASP A 424 25.86 20.31 4.86
N PRO A 425 26.32 19.13 4.37
CA PRO A 425 27.66 18.61 4.66
C PRO A 425 28.79 19.36 3.91
N GLY A 426 28.44 20.33 3.05
CA GLY A 426 29.37 21.10 2.27
C GLY A 426 29.89 20.39 1.04
N ALA A 427 30.79 21.05 0.31
CA ALA A 427 31.25 20.63 -1.03
C ALA A 427 32.01 19.28 -1.07
N SER A 428 32.37 18.71 0.06
CA SER A 428 33.02 17.39 0.13
C SER A 428 32.06 16.22 -0.09
N VAL A 429 30.75 16.45 0.03
CA VAL A 429 29.70 15.45 -0.19
C VAL A 429 28.89 15.87 -1.43
N PRO A 430 28.83 15.05 -2.48
CA PRO A 430 27.98 15.34 -3.62
C PRO A 430 26.51 15.48 -3.21
N THR A 431 25.76 16.37 -3.86
CA THR A 431 24.34 16.62 -3.54
C THR A 431 23.50 15.33 -3.58
N GLY A 432 23.74 14.44 -4.54
CA GLY A 432 23.04 13.14 -4.63
C GLY A 432 23.42 12.15 -3.53
N ASN A 433 24.44 12.45 -2.73
CA ASN A 433 24.89 11.59 -1.62
C ASN A 433 24.50 12.16 -0.25
N TRP A 434 23.70 13.21 -0.21
CA TRP A 434 23.18 13.79 1.02
C TRP A 434 21.66 13.72 1.07
N LEU A 435 21.13 13.15 2.15
CA LEU A 435 19.69 13.12 2.43
C LEU A 435 19.45 13.81 3.79
N PRO A 436 18.76 14.95 3.83
CA PRO A 436 18.36 15.59 5.07
C PRO A 436 17.46 14.69 5.93
N ILE A 437 17.81 14.57 7.22
CA ILE A 437 16.98 13.96 8.28
C ILE A 437 16.62 15.06 9.29
N PRO A 438 15.63 14.87 10.19
CA PRO A 438 15.33 15.85 11.22
C PRO A 438 16.56 16.22 12.04
N GLU A 439 16.68 17.49 12.44
CA GLU A 439 17.76 17.97 13.30
C GLU A 439 17.83 17.21 14.62
N SER A 440 16.65 16.85 15.16
CA SER A 440 16.50 16.04 16.35
C SER A 440 15.17 15.27 16.35
N GLY A 441 15.11 14.21 17.17
CA GLY A 441 13.93 13.39 17.34
C GLY A 441 13.93 12.13 16.47
N GLN A 442 12.82 11.42 16.53
CA GLN A 442 12.65 10.19 15.75
C GLN A 442 12.44 10.49 14.27
N PHE A 443 12.99 9.62 13.43
CA PHE A 443 12.78 9.65 11.99
C PHE A 443 12.71 8.21 11.45
N SER A 444 12.25 8.08 10.23
CA SER A 444 12.36 6.84 9.48
C SER A 444 12.85 7.11 8.06
N MET A 445 13.45 6.09 7.46
CA MET A 445 13.79 6.11 6.05
C MET A 445 13.21 4.89 5.36
N THR A 446 12.70 5.09 4.16
CA THR A 446 12.22 4.01 3.31
C THR A 446 13.10 3.94 2.06
N LEU A 447 13.73 2.79 1.88
CA LEU A 447 14.45 2.43 0.67
C LEU A 447 13.46 1.75 -0.27
N ARG A 448 13.12 2.40 -1.38
CA ARG A 448 12.21 1.85 -2.40
C ARG A 448 12.99 1.22 -3.52
N LEU A 449 12.72 -0.05 -3.79
CA LEU A 449 13.27 -0.79 -4.91
C LEU A 449 12.14 -1.08 -5.89
N PHE A 450 12.18 -0.50 -7.08
CA PHE A 450 11.20 -0.76 -8.14
C PHE A 450 11.74 -1.79 -9.12
N ALA A 451 10.93 -2.79 -9.45
CA ALA A 451 11.34 -4.01 -10.14
C ALA A 451 12.58 -4.65 -9.49
N PRO A 452 12.52 -4.97 -8.19
CA PRO A 452 13.67 -5.55 -7.50
C PRO A 452 14.04 -6.90 -8.10
N LYS A 453 15.34 -7.19 -8.13
CA LYS A 453 15.86 -8.50 -8.56
C LYS A 453 15.59 -9.54 -7.48
N ASN A 454 15.66 -10.81 -7.88
CA ASN A 454 15.37 -11.95 -7.01
C ASN A 454 16.21 -11.99 -5.72
N GLU A 455 17.44 -11.49 -5.78
CA GLU A 455 18.31 -11.45 -4.59
C GLU A 455 17.77 -10.48 -3.51
N ALA A 456 17.12 -9.38 -3.88
CA ALA A 456 16.47 -8.50 -2.92
C ALA A 456 15.15 -9.11 -2.39
N ILE A 457 14.33 -9.67 -3.28
CA ILE A 457 13.04 -10.29 -2.90
C ILE A 457 13.25 -11.46 -1.93
N LYS A 458 14.27 -12.29 -2.18
CA LYS A 458 14.58 -13.48 -1.37
C LYS A 458 15.44 -13.17 -0.13
N GLY A 459 15.77 -11.89 0.13
CA GLY A 459 16.59 -11.49 1.27
C GLY A 459 18.04 -11.97 1.19
N ILE A 460 18.55 -12.33 -0.01
CA ILE A 460 19.97 -12.64 -0.23
C ILE A 460 20.79 -11.35 -0.18
N TRP A 461 20.36 -10.34 -0.92
CA TRP A 461 20.83 -8.98 -0.75
C TRP A 461 20.07 -8.32 0.40
N ARG A 462 20.79 -7.57 1.23
CA ARG A 462 20.24 -6.87 2.40
C ARG A 462 20.72 -5.44 2.44
N PRO A 463 19.85 -4.48 2.79
CA PRO A 463 20.28 -3.11 2.98
C PRO A 463 21.35 -3.03 4.09
N PRO A 464 22.38 -2.19 3.93
CA PRO A 464 23.40 -1.98 4.94
C PRO A 464 22.83 -1.32 6.20
N PRO A 465 23.47 -1.49 7.38
CA PRO A 465 23.01 -0.86 8.61
C PRO A 465 23.16 0.66 8.57
N LEU A 466 22.22 1.35 9.23
CA LEU A 466 22.33 2.77 9.52
C LEU A 466 23.40 3.00 10.60
N THR A 467 24.52 3.62 10.23
CA THR A 467 25.67 3.79 11.13
C THR A 467 25.72 5.22 11.68
N PRO A 468 25.62 5.43 13.02
CA PRO A 468 25.83 6.75 13.60
C PRO A 468 27.25 7.25 13.38
N LEU A 469 27.40 8.53 13.05
CA LEU A 469 28.70 9.24 12.97
C LEU A 469 28.87 10.10 14.22
N ARG A 470 30.06 10.07 14.79
CA ARG A 470 30.42 10.89 15.97
C ARG A 470 30.73 12.34 15.57
#